data_ee741805cef415c010e86f005d9c28b8
#
_entry.id   ee741805cef415c010e86f005d9c28b8
#
_cell.length_a   1.000
_cell.length_b   1.000
_cell.length_c   1.000
_cell.angle_alpha   90.00
_cell.angle_beta   90.00
_cell.angle_gamma   90.00
#
_symmetry.space_group_name_H-M   'P 1'
#
loop_
_entity.id
_entity.type
_entity.pdbx_description
1 polymer ?
#
loop_
_entity_poly.entity_id
_entity_poly.type
_entity_poly.pdbx_seq_one_letter_code
_entity_poly.pdbx_strand_id
1 'polypeptide(L)'
;MAKKKIITKKSEAFLEKYLNNPSPTGFESGGQKMWLDYISPYIDEHFVDTYGTVVGVINPEAKYKVVIEAHADEISWFVHYITKDGYIYLRRNGGSDHQIAPSKRVNIHTKKGMVKAVFGWPAIHTRTAGTEKSPKLDNIFLDCGCASKEEVEELGIHVGCVVTYEDEFMILNKNFYVGRALDNRIGGFMIAEVARLLKENKVKLPFGLYITNSVQEEVGLRGAQMIVDTIRPDVAIVTDVCHDTGTPMINKIKQGDTKCGSGPVLTYGPAVQNNLLELIITAAEKNKIPFQRAAASRATG
;
A
#
# COMPACT_ATOMS: atom_id res chain seq x y z
N MET A 1 2.34 6.77 35.57
CA MET A 1 2.33 7.65 34.40
C MET A 1 1.42 7.03 33.35
N ALA A 2 0.42 7.75 32.84
CA ALA A 2 -0.41 7.25 31.77
C ALA A 2 0.48 6.97 30.54
N LYS A 3 0.37 5.76 29.94
CA LYS A 3 1.09 5.43 28.72
C LYS A 3 0.68 6.46 27.65
N LYS A 4 1.65 7.25 27.16
CA LYS A 4 1.42 8.22 26.05
C LYS A 4 0.88 7.43 24.88
N LYS A 5 -0.29 7.79 24.35
CA LYS A 5 -0.85 7.13 23.15
C LYS A 5 0.14 7.27 22.01
N ILE A 6 0.58 6.17 21.44
CA ILE A 6 1.50 6.16 20.29
C ILE A 6 0.80 6.84 19.10
N ILE A 7 -0.41 6.41 18.78
CA ILE A 7 -1.24 7.03 17.73
C ILE A 7 -2.03 8.20 18.34
N THR A 8 -1.84 9.40 17.81
CA THR A 8 -2.55 10.61 18.21
C THR A 8 -3.75 10.87 17.28
N LYS A 9 -4.66 11.77 17.67
CA LYS A 9 -5.73 12.22 16.76
C LYS A 9 -5.20 12.83 15.47
N LYS A 10 -4.05 13.54 15.52
CA LYS A 10 -3.39 14.10 14.34
C LYS A 10 -2.84 12.96 13.44
N SER A 11 -2.23 11.95 14.04
CA SER A 11 -1.74 10.78 13.31
C SER A 11 -2.88 10.04 12.61
N GLU A 12 -3.98 9.79 13.32
CA GLU A 12 -5.15 9.09 12.76
C GLU A 12 -5.81 9.87 11.62
N ALA A 13 -5.94 11.19 11.78
CA ALA A 13 -6.45 12.07 10.71
C ALA A 13 -5.52 12.13 9.48
N PHE A 14 -4.21 12.01 9.68
CA PHE A 14 -3.26 11.85 8.57
C PHE A 14 -3.45 10.48 7.89
N LEU A 15 -3.53 9.39 8.65
CA LEU A 15 -3.74 8.06 8.13
C LEU A 15 -5.00 7.98 7.26
N GLU A 16 -6.13 8.51 7.74
CA GLU A 16 -7.39 8.57 7.00
C GLU A 16 -7.22 9.29 5.66
N LYS A 17 -6.63 10.49 5.67
CA LYS A 17 -6.38 11.26 4.44
C LYS A 17 -5.43 10.53 3.49
N TYR A 18 -4.39 9.92 4.02
CA TYR A 18 -3.38 9.22 3.25
C TYR A 18 -3.93 7.95 2.59
N LEU A 19 -4.76 7.17 3.30
CA LEU A 19 -5.43 5.99 2.74
C LEU A 19 -6.50 6.36 1.70
N ASN A 20 -7.23 7.47 1.90
CA ASN A 20 -8.27 7.91 0.98
C ASN A 20 -7.72 8.58 -0.29
N ASN A 21 -6.48 9.11 -0.25
CA ASN A 21 -5.86 9.69 -1.44
C ASN A 21 -5.48 8.58 -2.43
N PRO A 22 -5.93 8.60 -3.68
CA PRO A 22 -5.48 7.62 -4.67
C PRO A 22 -3.98 7.74 -4.95
N SER A 23 -3.29 6.60 -4.97
CA SER A 23 -1.86 6.51 -5.29
C SER A 23 -1.56 5.24 -6.11
N PRO A 24 -2.23 5.06 -7.26
CA PRO A 24 -2.03 3.88 -8.08
C PRO A 24 -0.58 3.79 -8.52
N THR A 25 -0.07 2.56 -8.64
CA THR A 25 1.28 2.30 -9.12
C THR A 25 1.60 3.11 -10.39
N GLY A 26 2.67 3.90 -10.35
CA GLY A 26 3.07 4.85 -11.41
C GLY A 26 2.41 6.22 -11.33
N PHE A 27 1.53 6.47 -10.34
CA PHE A 27 0.81 7.72 -10.14
C PHE A 27 0.81 8.16 -8.66
N GLU A 28 1.91 7.92 -7.97
CA GLU A 28 2.03 8.08 -6.51
C GLU A 28 2.24 9.52 -6.04
N SER A 29 2.50 10.45 -6.94
CA SER A 29 2.96 11.81 -6.61
C SER A 29 2.06 12.56 -5.62
N GLY A 30 0.74 12.37 -5.68
CA GLY A 30 -0.22 12.98 -4.76
C GLY A 30 -0.07 12.43 -3.32
N GLY A 31 0.02 11.10 -3.19
CA GLY A 31 0.27 10.43 -1.91
C GLY A 31 1.64 10.74 -1.34
N GLN A 32 2.67 10.76 -2.17
CA GLN A 32 4.04 11.10 -1.80
C GLN A 32 4.15 12.53 -1.27
N LYS A 33 3.51 13.50 -1.93
CA LYS A 33 3.46 14.87 -1.42
C LYS A 33 2.81 14.95 -0.05
N MET A 34 1.65 14.30 0.11
CA MET A 34 0.92 14.29 1.39
C MET A 34 1.75 13.64 2.50
N TRP A 35 2.46 12.56 2.20
CA TRP A 35 3.32 11.88 3.14
C TRP A 35 4.51 12.77 3.54
N LEU A 36 5.17 13.42 2.58
CA LEU A 36 6.27 14.35 2.82
C LEU A 36 5.82 15.55 3.67
N ASP A 37 4.68 16.14 3.35
CA ASP A 37 4.12 17.24 4.13
C ASP A 37 3.89 16.84 5.61
N TYR A 38 3.52 15.59 5.85
CA TYR A 38 3.34 15.08 7.22
C TYR A 38 4.65 14.86 7.97
N ILE A 39 5.69 14.30 7.34
CA ILE A 39 6.93 13.96 8.03
C ILE A 39 7.91 15.14 8.12
N SER A 40 7.80 16.14 7.24
CA SER A 40 8.73 17.29 7.16
C SER A 40 9.07 17.95 8.50
N PRO A 41 8.14 18.13 9.45
CA PRO A 41 8.46 18.72 10.76
C PRO A 41 9.34 17.83 11.65
N TYR A 42 9.53 16.56 11.29
CA TYR A 42 10.14 15.53 12.13
C TYR A 42 11.48 15.03 11.60
N ILE A 43 11.89 15.48 10.42
CA ILE A 43 13.14 15.08 9.75
C ILE A 43 14.09 16.30 9.68
N ASP A 44 15.35 16.06 9.37
CA ASP A 44 16.35 17.11 9.22
C ASP A 44 16.45 17.57 7.76
N GLU A 45 16.36 16.63 6.81
CA GLU A 45 16.33 16.90 5.37
C GLU A 45 15.51 15.85 4.62
N HIS A 46 15.26 16.09 3.33
CA HIS A 46 14.60 15.13 2.45
C HIS A 46 15.11 15.26 1.01
N PHE A 47 14.89 14.21 0.25
CA PHE A 47 15.03 14.24 -1.21
C PHE A 47 13.98 13.36 -1.88
N VAL A 48 13.77 13.59 -3.16
CA VAL A 48 12.93 12.76 -4.02
C VAL A 48 13.83 12.33 -5.17
N ASP A 49 13.88 11.02 -5.43
CA ASP A 49 14.63 10.53 -6.57
C ASP A 49 13.89 10.77 -7.89
N THR A 50 14.57 10.56 -9.01
CA THR A 50 13.97 10.73 -10.35
C THR A 50 12.88 9.71 -10.65
N TYR A 51 12.78 8.66 -9.85
CA TYR A 51 11.77 7.62 -9.98
C TYR A 51 10.48 7.95 -9.20
N GLY A 52 10.56 8.90 -8.25
CA GLY A 52 9.45 9.38 -7.45
C GLY A 52 9.42 8.88 -6.00
N THR A 53 10.40 8.09 -5.57
CA THR A 53 10.56 7.67 -4.17
C THR A 53 10.91 8.87 -3.30
N VAL A 54 10.17 9.05 -2.21
CA VAL A 54 10.43 10.12 -1.23
C VAL A 54 11.20 9.56 -0.05
N VAL A 55 12.26 10.25 0.34
CA VAL A 55 13.11 9.90 1.48
C VAL A 55 13.20 11.06 2.44
N GLY A 56 12.80 10.84 3.71
CA GLY A 56 13.10 11.74 4.82
C GLY A 56 14.35 11.26 5.55
N VAL A 57 15.20 12.18 5.98
CA VAL A 57 16.49 11.83 6.62
C VAL A 57 16.59 12.47 8.00
N ILE A 58 17.04 11.68 8.97
CA ILE A 58 17.40 12.15 10.32
C ILE A 58 18.89 11.85 10.52
N ASN A 59 19.66 12.84 10.97
CA ASN A 59 21.11 12.78 11.18
C ASN A 59 21.90 12.43 9.88
N PRO A 60 21.79 13.27 8.82
CA PRO A 60 22.38 12.98 7.50
C PRO A 60 23.92 12.90 7.50
N GLU A 61 24.58 13.55 8.45
CA GLU A 61 26.04 13.59 8.56
C GLU A 61 26.67 12.26 9.05
N ALA A 62 25.84 11.34 9.55
CA ALA A 62 26.34 10.06 10.05
C ALA A 62 26.76 9.15 8.89
N LYS A 63 27.94 8.53 9.05
CA LYS A 63 28.49 7.62 8.03
C LYS A 63 27.69 6.33 7.91
N TYR A 64 27.25 5.76 9.04
CA TYR A 64 26.44 4.55 9.07
C TYR A 64 25.00 4.84 8.72
N LYS A 65 24.44 4.18 7.74
CA LYS A 65 23.12 4.45 7.18
C LYS A 65 22.15 3.31 7.44
N VAL A 66 21.05 3.63 8.08
CA VAL A 66 19.94 2.70 8.31
C VAL A 66 18.73 3.17 7.50
N VAL A 67 18.17 2.29 6.71
CA VAL A 67 16.90 2.52 6.01
C VAL A 67 15.75 1.85 6.76
N ILE A 68 14.64 2.54 6.90
CA ILE A 68 13.33 1.94 7.16
C ILE A 68 12.45 2.24 5.95
N GLU A 69 11.77 1.22 5.45
CA GLU A 69 11.12 1.28 4.14
C GLU A 69 9.71 0.70 4.18
N ALA A 70 8.83 1.34 3.42
CA ALA A 70 7.50 0.88 3.04
C ALA A 70 7.14 1.44 1.66
N HIS A 71 6.11 0.89 1.00
CA HIS A 71 5.72 1.41 -0.31
C HIS A 71 4.47 2.30 -0.28
N ALA A 72 4.43 3.23 -1.22
CA ALA A 72 3.43 4.28 -1.34
C ALA A 72 2.31 3.94 -2.34
N ASP A 73 2.58 3.00 -3.24
CA ASP A 73 1.66 2.66 -4.30
C ASP A 73 0.58 1.68 -3.86
N GLU A 74 -0.45 1.58 -4.66
CA GLU A 74 -1.56 0.66 -4.52
C GLU A 74 -1.91 0.00 -5.84
N ILE A 75 -2.41 -1.23 -5.79
CA ILE A 75 -2.97 -1.93 -6.94
C ILE A 75 -4.15 -1.14 -7.54
N SER A 76 -4.28 -1.23 -8.87
CA SER A 76 -5.30 -0.48 -9.60
C SER A 76 -5.59 -1.14 -10.96
N TRP A 77 -6.27 -0.41 -11.84
CA TRP A 77 -6.55 -0.86 -13.18
C TRP A 77 -6.24 0.26 -14.18
N PHE A 78 -6.03 -0.11 -15.45
CA PHE A 78 -6.00 0.82 -16.57
C PHE A 78 -7.19 0.58 -17.48
N VAL A 79 -7.80 1.66 -17.97
CA VAL A 79 -8.69 1.61 -19.14
C VAL A 79 -7.89 1.04 -20.31
N HIS A 80 -8.37 -0.06 -20.88
CA HIS A 80 -7.68 -0.74 -21.99
C HIS A 80 -8.40 -0.63 -23.32
N TYR A 81 -9.74 -0.77 -23.30
CA TYR A 81 -10.55 -0.72 -24.50
C TYR A 81 -11.94 -0.14 -24.17
N ILE A 82 -12.46 0.72 -25.03
CA ILE A 82 -13.79 1.30 -24.94
C ILE A 82 -14.60 0.78 -26.11
N THR A 83 -15.74 0.13 -25.82
CA THR A 83 -16.62 -0.41 -26.86
C THR A 83 -17.43 0.71 -27.50
N LYS A 84 -17.99 0.44 -28.71
CA LYS A 84 -18.90 1.37 -29.37
C LYS A 84 -20.15 1.70 -28.55
N ASP A 85 -20.56 0.79 -27.66
CA ASP A 85 -21.74 0.89 -26.80
C ASP A 85 -21.41 1.46 -25.41
N GLY A 86 -20.23 2.07 -25.20
CA GLY A 86 -19.85 2.78 -23.98
C GLY A 86 -19.28 1.93 -22.83
N TYR A 87 -19.14 0.62 -23.01
CA TYR A 87 -18.50 -0.23 -21.99
C TYR A 87 -16.99 -0.17 -22.05
N ILE A 88 -16.34 -0.32 -20.88
CA ILE A 88 -14.88 -0.16 -20.73
C ILE A 88 -14.26 -1.46 -20.23
N TYR A 89 -13.32 -2.02 -20.99
CA TYR A 89 -12.48 -3.15 -20.58
C TYR A 89 -11.16 -2.66 -20.00
N LEU A 90 -10.58 -3.47 -19.10
CA LEU A 90 -9.50 -3.08 -18.22
C LEU A 90 -8.26 -3.96 -18.36
N ARG A 91 -7.12 -3.43 -17.92
CA ARG A 91 -5.89 -4.15 -17.62
C ARG A 91 -5.54 -3.95 -16.15
N ARG A 92 -4.91 -4.95 -15.53
CA ARG A 92 -4.38 -4.82 -14.18
C ARG A 92 -3.20 -3.86 -14.14
N ASN A 93 -3.12 -3.14 -13.04
CA ASN A 93 -1.93 -2.43 -12.59
C ASN A 93 -1.58 -3.00 -11.21
N GLY A 94 -0.52 -3.82 -11.13
CA GLY A 94 -0.24 -4.64 -9.96
C GLY A 94 -1.16 -5.87 -9.83
N GLY A 95 -1.33 -6.35 -8.61
CA GLY A 95 -2.06 -7.58 -8.28
C GLY A 95 -3.58 -7.48 -8.22
N SER A 96 -4.23 -6.49 -8.85
CA SER A 96 -5.68 -6.27 -8.76
C SER A 96 -6.52 -7.53 -9.03
N ASP A 97 -7.41 -7.87 -8.09
CA ASP A 97 -8.20 -9.10 -8.14
C ASP A 97 -9.50 -8.91 -8.93
N HIS A 98 -9.57 -9.60 -10.08
CA HIS A 98 -10.75 -9.60 -10.94
C HIS A 98 -11.92 -10.44 -10.41
N GLN A 99 -11.68 -11.34 -9.45
CA GLN A 99 -12.75 -12.18 -8.90
C GLN A 99 -13.67 -11.41 -7.97
N ILE A 100 -13.14 -10.44 -7.23
CA ILE A 100 -13.92 -9.59 -6.32
C ILE A 100 -14.42 -8.30 -6.98
N ALA A 101 -14.04 -8.05 -8.24
CA ALA A 101 -14.39 -6.82 -8.96
C ALA A 101 -15.89 -6.66 -9.27
N PRO A 102 -16.65 -7.71 -9.67
CA PRO A 102 -18.07 -7.56 -10.01
C PRO A 102 -18.88 -6.79 -8.97
N SER A 103 -19.69 -5.83 -9.43
CA SER A 103 -20.52 -4.95 -8.62
C SER A 103 -19.80 -3.92 -7.74
N LYS A 104 -18.46 -3.89 -7.74
CA LYS A 104 -17.71 -2.84 -7.07
C LYS A 104 -17.81 -1.51 -7.80
N ARG A 105 -17.94 -0.44 -7.03
CA ARG A 105 -17.86 0.95 -7.53
C ARG A 105 -16.40 1.37 -7.64
N VAL A 106 -16.11 2.17 -8.66
CA VAL A 106 -14.75 2.64 -8.96
C VAL A 106 -14.74 4.11 -9.35
N ASN A 107 -13.57 4.70 -9.24
CA ASN A 107 -13.22 6.02 -9.74
C ASN A 107 -12.28 5.88 -10.94
N ILE A 108 -12.68 6.42 -12.09
CA ILE A 108 -11.82 6.56 -13.26
C ILE A 108 -11.19 7.96 -13.17
N HIS A 109 -9.86 8.00 -13.11
CA HIS A 109 -9.11 9.25 -12.98
C HIS A 109 -8.82 9.85 -14.35
N THR A 110 -9.40 11.02 -14.62
CA THR A 110 -9.22 11.75 -15.89
C THR A 110 -8.64 13.14 -15.64
N LYS A 111 -8.16 13.81 -16.69
CA LYS A 111 -7.73 15.21 -16.60
C LYS A 111 -8.88 16.17 -16.28
N LYS A 112 -10.13 15.78 -16.53
CA LYS A 112 -11.33 16.56 -16.22
C LYS A 112 -11.86 16.32 -14.81
N GLY A 113 -11.26 15.39 -14.06
CA GLY A 113 -11.69 14.98 -12.72
C GLY A 113 -11.97 13.48 -12.65
N MET A 114 -12.54 13.06 -11.51
CA MET A 114 -12.93 11.66 -11.30
C MET A 114 -14.32 11.38 -11.86
N VAL A 115 -14.44 10.29 -12.62
CA VAL A 115 -15.70 9.77 -13.14
C VAL A 115 -16.05 8.48 -12.39
N LYS A 116 -17.29 8.39 -11.88
CA LYS A 116 -17.78 7.18 -11.21
C LYS A 116 -18.17 6.13 -12.24
N ALA A 117 -17.87 4.87 -11.93
CA ALA A 117 -18.29 3.73 -12.72
C ALA A 117 -18.52 2.50 -11.83
N VAL A 118 -19.09 1.46 -12.40
CA VAL A 118 -19.40 0.20 -11.71
C VAL A 118 -18.86 -0.96 -12.54
N PHE A 119 -18.25 -1.95 -11.88
CA PHE A 119 -17.94 -3.22 -12.54
C PHE A 119 -19.20 -4.00 -12.87
N GLY A 120 -19.40 -4.25 -14.15
CA GLY A 120 -20.51 -5.05 -14.69
C GLY A 120 -20.22 -6.56 -14.62
N TRP A 121 -21.30 -7.31 -14.43
CA TRP A 121 -21.33 -8.77 -14.48
C TRP A 121 -22.74 -9.22 -14.87
N PRO A 122 -22.91 -10.30 -15.67
CA PRO A 122 -24.23 -10.79 -16.04
C PRO A 122 -25.11 -11.08 -14.82
N ALA A 123 -26.35 -10.58 -14.83
CA ALA A 123 -27.31 -10.82 -13.76
C ALA A 123 -27.60 -12.32 -13.60
N ILE A 124 -27.90 -12.77 -12.38
CA ILE A 124 -28.13 -14.19 -12.08
C ILE A 124 -29.19 -14.82 -13.00
N HIS A 125 -30.27 -14.08 -13.31
CA HIS A 125 -31.38 -14.52 -14.15
C HIS A 125 -31.04 -14.65 -15.63
N THR A 126 -29.91 -14.08 -16.08
CA THR A 126 -29.42 -14.18 -17.46
C THR A 126 -28.33 -15.27 -17.63
N ARG A 127 -27.96 -15.93 -16.54
CA ARG A 127 -26.93 -16.99 -16.55
C ARG A 127 -27.63 -18.33 -16.84
N THR A 128 -27.00 -19.15 -17.68
CA THR A 128 -27.47 -20.51 -17.93
C THR A 128 -26.81 -21.47 -16.94
N ALA A 129 -27.61 -22.23 -16.21
CA ALA A 129 -27.12 -23.22 -15.25
C ALA A 129 -26.10 -24.18 -15.91
N GLY A 130 -24.99 -24.45 -15.24
CA GLY A 130 -23.90 -25.28 -15.73
C GLY A 130 -22.92 -24.62 -16.71
N THR A 131 -23.18 -23.36 -17.13
CA THR A 131 -22.27 -22.57 -17.99
C THR A 131 -21.73 -21.33 -17.29
N GLU A 132 -21.88 -21.25 -15.98
CA GLU A 132 -21.40 -20.10 -15.20
C GLU A 132 -19.88 -19.97 -15.32
N LYS A 133 -19.46 -18.78 -15.73
CA LYS A 133 -18.03 -18.44 -15.82
C LYS A 133 -17.59 -17.71 -14.58
N SER A 134 -16.36 -17.95 -14.12
CA SER A 134 -15.73 -17.10 -13.12
C SER A 134 -15.38 -15.73 -13.73
N PRO A 135 -15.39 -14.65 -12.95
CA PRO A 135 -14.89 -13.35 -13.39
C PRO A 135 -13.44 -13.46 -13.88
N LYS A 136 -13.16 -12.90 -15.05
CA LYS A 136 -11.83 -12.80 -15.69
C LYS A 136 -11.70 -11.44 -16.34
N LEU A 137 -10.48 -11.04 -16.67
CA LEU A 137 -10.21 -9.75 -17.31
C LEU A 137 -10.93 -9.55 -18.65
N ASP A 138 -11.17 -10.62 -19.37
CA ASP A 138 -11.83 -10.62 -20.69
C ASP A 138 -13.37 -10.62 -20.62
N ASN A 139 -13.94 -10.80 -19.44
CA ASN A 139 -15.39 -10.90 -19.26
C ASN A 139 -15.97 -9.98 -18.18
N ILE A 140 -15.16 -9.15 -17.54
CA ILE A 140 -15.60 -8.05 -16.69
C ILE A 140 -15.40 -6.72 -17.43
N PHE A 141 -16.24 -5.74 -17.14
CA PHE A 141 -16.18 -4.42 -17.77
C PHE A 141 -16.65 -3.35 -16.80
N LEU A 142 -16.38 -2.08 -17.10
CA LEU A 142 -16.99 -0.96 -16.39
C LEU A 142 -18.14 -0.38 -17.20
N ASP A 143 -19.14 0.06 -16.47
CA ASP A 143 -20.25 0.87 -16.91
C ASP A 143 -20.18 2.23 -16.19
N CYS A 144 -20.06 3.32 -16.94
CA CYS A 144 -20.07 4.69 -16.45
C CYS A 144 -21.37 5.45 -16.85
N GLY A 145 -22.39 4.73 -17.31
CA GLY A 145 -23.69 5.29 -17.69
C GLY A 145 -23.73 5.93 -19.09
N CYS A 146 -22.74 5.67 -19.95
CA CYS A 146 -22.69 6.15 -21.31
C CYS A 146 -23.25 5.12 -22.30
N ALA A 147 -23.90 5.59 -23.36
CA ALA A 147 -24.48 4.76 -24.42
C ALA A 147 -23.58 4.61 -25.66
N SER A 148 -22.49 5.36 -25.73
CA SER A 148 -21.56 5.32 -26.86
C SER A 148 -20.11 5.58 -26.41
N LYS A 149 -19.16 5.23 -27.26
CA LYS A 149 -17.75 5.54 -27.07
C LYS A 149 -17.50 7.04 -26.98
N GLU A 150 -18.17 7.82 -27.81
CA GLU A 150 -18.05 9.27 -27.89
C GLU A 150 -18.45 9.91 -26.55
N GLU A 151 -19.55 9.48 -25.95
CA GLU A 151 -19.98 9.94 -24.63
C GLU A 151 -18.94 9.62 -23.53
N VAL A 152 -18.33 8.43 -23.57
CA VAL A 152 -17.23 8.06 -22.65
C VAL A 152 -16.04 9.00 -22.82
N GLU A 153 -15.63 9.28 -24.06
CA GLU A 153 -14.52 10.18 -24.39
C GLU A 153 -14.82 11.64 -24.00
N GLU A 154 -16.07 12.08 -24.10
CA GLU A 154 -16.53 13.40 -23.62
C GLU A 154 -16.36 13.58 -22.12
N LEU A 155 -16.47 12.51 -21.31
CA LEU A 155 -16.13 12.54 -19.88
C LEU A 155 -14.62 12.67 -19.61
N GLY A 156 -13.79 12.61 -20.66
CA GLY A 156 -12.32 12.66 -20.57
C GLY A 156 -11.69 11.30 -20.33
N ILE A 157 -12.46 10.22 -20.45
CA ILE A 157 -11.95 8.85 -20.31
C ILE A 157 -11.29 8.44 -21.63
N HIS A 158 -10.08 7.91 -21.52
CA HIS A 158 -9.32 7.38 -22.65
C HIS A 158 -8.53 6.13 -22.23
N VAL A 159 -8.02 5.38 -23.18
CA VAL A 159 -7.10 4.26 -22.91
C VAL A 159 -5.90 4.76 -22.15
N GLY A 160 -5.58 4.12 -21.02
CA GLY A 160 -4.52 4.52 -20.09
C GLY A 160 -5.00 5.32 -18.88
N CYS A 161 -6.28 5.74 -18.80
CA CYS A 161 -6.81 6.28 -17.57
C CYS A 161 -6.73 5.24 -16.45
N VAL A 162 -6.30 5.68 -15.27
CA VAL A 162 -6.19 4.81 -14.07
C VAL A 162 -7.54 4.68 -13.41
N VAL A 163 -7.81 3.52 -12.83
CA VAL A 163 -9.06 3.20 -12.13
C VAL A 163 -8.76 2.63 -10.76
N THR A 164 -9.36 3.21 -9.72
CA THR A 164 -9.25 2.72 -8.33
C THR A 164 -10.62 2.35 -7.78
N TYR A 165 -10.67 1.44 -6.81
CA TYR A 165 -11.89 1.23 -6.05
C TYR A 165 -12.31 2.49 -5.28
N GLU A 166 -13.61 2.63 -5.05
CA GLU A 166 -14.17 3.76 -4.27
C GLU A 166 -14.05 3.56 -2.76
N ASP A 167 -13.67 2.35 -2.33
CA ASP A 167 -13.63 1.97 -0.91
C ASP A 167 -12.77 2.94 -0.10
N GLU A 168 -13.40 3.64 0.86
CA GLU A 168 -12.76 4.62 1.73
C GLU A 168 -12.35 4.00 3.07
N PHE A 169 -11.46 4.72 3.78
CA PHE A 169 -11.07 4.34 5.14
C PHE A 169 -12.28 4.34 6.08
N MET A 170 -12.36 3.30 6.90
CA MET A 170 -13.32 3.22 7.99
C MET A 170 -12.75 2.47 9.20
N ILE A 171 -13.32 2.72 10.37
CA ILE A 171 -12.99 1.98 11.59
C ILE A 171 -14.11 0.95 11.85
N LEU A 172 -13.79 -0.33 11.72
CA LEU A 172 -14.72 -1.41 11.96
C LEU A 172 -14.68 -1.83 13.43
N ASN A 173 -15.84 -1.86 14.07
CA ASN A 173 -16.02 -2.27 15.47
C ASN A 173 -15.00 -1.65 16.44
N LYS A 174 -14.65 -0.39 16.24
CA LYS A 174 -13.72 0.41 17.07
C LYS A 174 -12.26 -0.10 17.13
N ASN A 175 -11.96 -1.24 16.53
CA ASN A 175 -10.68 -1.95 16.72
C ASN A 175 -9.92 -2.21 15.43
N PHE A 176 -10.56 -2.11 14.26
CA PHE A 176 -9.93 -2.46 12.99
C PHE A 176 -10.01 -1.30 11.99
N TYR A 177 -8.89 -0.95 11.43
CA TYR A 177 -8.84 -0.09 10.25
C TYR A 177 -9.16 -0.91 9.01
N VAL A 178 -10.00 -0.37 8.16
CA VAL A 178 -10.38 -0.96 6.87
C VAL A 178 -10.20 0.09 5.78
N GLY A 179 -9.59 -0.29 4.68
CA GLY A 179 -9.37 0.58 3.53
C GLY A 179 -8.74 -0.20 2.39
N ARG A 180 -8.84 0.32 1.17
CA ARG A 180 -8.32 -0.35 -0.03
C ARG A 180 -6.79 -0.42 -0.10
N ALA A 181 -6.10 0.55 0.50
CA ALA A 181 -4.66 0.76 0.33
C ALA A 181 -3.89 0.57 1.65
N LEU A 182 -4.38 -0.32 2.54
CA LEU A 182 -3.60 -0.70 3.73
C LEU A 182 -2.28 -1.37 3.32
N ASP A 183 -2.29 -2.11 2.24
CA ASP A 183 -1.12 -2.55 1.51
C ASP A 183 -0.61 -1.39 0.63
N ASN A 184 0.60 -0.82 0.87
CA ASN A 184 1.31 -0.87 2.17
C ASN A 184 1.43 0.56 2.75
N ARG A 185 0.38 1.36 2.58
CA ARG A 185 0.34 2.70 3.16
C ARG A 185 0.27 2.70 4.68
N ILE A 186 -0.17 1.57 5.28
CA ILE A 186 -0.04 1.42 6.73
C ILE A 186 1.43 1.36 7.14
N GLY A 187 2.28 0.70 6.37
CA GLY A 187 3.73 0.72 6.55
C GLY A 187 4.29 2.14 6.38
N GLY A 188 3.91 2.84 5.29
CA GLY A 188 4.27 4.25 5.07
C GLY A 188 3.87 5.15 6.24
N PHE A 189 2.69 4.94 6.81
CA PHE A 189 2.26 5.61 8.03
C PHE A 189 3.14 5.25 9.24
N MET A 190 3.46 3.98 9.43
CA MET A 190 4.26 3.51 10.58
C MET A 190 5.66 4.10 10.56
N ILE A 191 6.34 4.12 9.42
CA ILE A 191 7.69 4.70 9.31
C ILE A 191 7.66 6.23 9.50
N ALA A 192 6.59 6.92 9.07
CA ALA A 192 6.39 8.34 9.35
C ALA A 192 6.20 8.61 10.85
N GLU A 193 5.46 7.74 11.55
CA GLU A 193 5.27 7.82 13.01
C GLU A 193 6.58 7.56 13.77
N VAL A 194 7.50 6.74 13.24
CA VAL A 194 8.85 6.59 13.81
C VAL A 194 9.57 7.94 13.81
N ALA A 195 9.56 8.68 12.71
CA ALA A 195 10.15 10.02 12.65
C ALA A 195 9.53 10.96 13.70
N ARG A 196 8.20 11.01 13.77
CA ARG A 196 7.50 11.85 14.76
C ARG A 196 7.90 11.49 16.19
N LEU A 197 7.88 10.19 16.53
CA LEU A 197 8.21 9.72 17.87
C LEU A 197 9.66 10.02 18.26
N LEU A 198 10.61 9.84 17.35
CA LEU A 198 12.01 10.19 17.59
C LEU A 198 12.18 11.68 17.89
N LYS A 199 11.58 12.54 17.07
CA LYS A 199 11.64 14.00 17.25
C LYS A 199 10.98 14.46 18.54
N GLU A 200 9.76 14.02 18.82
CA GLU A 200 9.01 14.40 20.01
C GLU A 200 9.67 13.92 21.32
N ASN A 201 10.36 12.78 21.29
CA ASN A 201 11.09 12.27 22.45
C ASN A 201 12.56 12.72 22.46
N LYS A 202 12.98 13.58 21.53
CA LYS A 202 14.35 14.14 21.44
C LYS A 202 15.42 13.05 21.40
N VAL A 203 15.14 11.94 20.71
CA VAL A 203 16.09 10.81 20.57
C VAL A 203 17.18 11.23 19.60
N LYS A 204 18.44 11.08 20.02
CA LYS A 204 19.61 11.24 19.15
C LYS A 204 20.03 9.88 18.64
N LEU A 205 20.12 9.74 17.34
CA LEU A 205 20.56 8.49 16.70
C LEU A 205 22.06 8.55 16.45
N PRO A 206 22.81 7.45 16.69
CA PRO A 206 24.23 7.35 16.34
C PRO A 206 24.49 7.05 14.86
N PHE A 207 23.44 6.99 14.05
CA PHE A 207 23.45 6.67 12.61
C PHE A 207 22.51 7.60 11.87
N GLY A 208 22.66 7.67 10.55
CA GLY A 208 21.71 8.34 9.65
C GLY A 208 20.52 7.43 9.42
N LEU A 209 19.30 7.91 9.75
CA LEU A 209 18.08 7.17 9.49
C LEU A 209 17.41 7.74 8.24
N TYR A 210 17.27 6.88 7.23
CA TYR A 210 16.61 7.15 5.96
C TYR A 210 15.24 6.51 5.97
N ILE A 211 14.20 7.32 5.97
CA ILE A 211 12.80 6.91 6.03
C ILE A 211 12.27 6.96 4.62
N THR A 212 12.08 5.81 4.01
CA THR A 212 11.87 5.66 2.57
C THR A 212 10.44 5.22 2.28
N ASN A 213 9.70 6.03 1.53
CA ASN A 213 8.38 5.70 1.04
C ASN A 213 8.49 5.41 -0.46
N SER A 214 8.71 4.14 -0.81
CA SER A 214 9.05 3.70 -2.17
C SER A 214 7.85 3.73 -3.10
N VAL A 215 8.11 3.85 -4.41
CA VAL A 215 7.10 3.75 -5.46
C VAL A 215 7.20 2.42 -6.19
N GLN A 216 6.12 2.02 -6.88
CA GLN A 216 6.09 0.87 -7.81
C GLN A 216 6.56 -0.46 -7.20
N GLU A 217 6.20 -0.72 -5.95
CA GLU A 217 6.43 -2.01 -5.32
C GLU A 217 5.61 -3.09 -6.03
N GLU A 218 4.33 -2.83 -6.26
CA GLU A 218 3.30 -3.73 -6.80
C GLU A 218 3.58 -4.28 -8.22
N VAL A 219 4.59 -3.73 -8.89
CA VAL A 219 5.04 -4.16 -10.22
C VAL A 219 6.50 -4.63 -10.21
N GLY A 220 7.03 -4.97 -9.04
CA GLY A 220 8.31 -5.65 -8.88
C GLY A 220 9.38 -4.85 -8.13
N LEU A 221 9.04 -4.24 -6.98
CA LEU A 221 9.97 -3.63 -6.01
C LEU A 221 10.85 -2.50 -6.60
N ARG A 222 10.37 -1.82 -7.64
CA ARG A 222 11.22 -0.95 -8.47
C ARG A 222 11.78 0.25 -7.73
N GLY A 223 10.95 0.94 -6.94
CA GLY A 223 11.39 2.09 -6.15
C GLY A 223 12.43 1.72 -5.11
N ALA A 224 12.22 0.62 -4.38
CA ALA A 224 13.18 0.11 -3.41
C ALA A 224 14.52 -0.24 -4.06
N GLN A 225 14.50 -0.91 -5.23
CA GLN A 225 15.71 -1.22 -5.98
C GLN A 225 16.48 0.05 -6.38
N MET A 226 15.80 1.05 -6.94
CA MET A 226 16.45 2.29 -7.37
C MET A 226 17.02 3.10 -6.21
N ILE A 227 16.29 3.16 -5.09
CA ILE A 227 16.71 3.98 -3.96
C ILE A 227 17.89 3.36 -3.19
N VAL A 228 18.03 2.04 -3.17
CA VAL A 228 19.16 1.35 -2.57
C VAL A 228 20.49 1.77 -3.24
N ASP A 229 20.51 1.90 -4.56
CA ASP A 229 21.68 2.36 -5.30
C ASP A 229 22.05 3.82 -4.97
N THR A 230 21.05 4.64 -4.68
CA THR A 230 21.24 6.05 -4.30
C THR A 230 21.74 6.19 -2.87
N ILE A 231 21.12 5.53 -1.91
CA ILE A 231 21.42 5.63 -0.47
C ILE A 231 22.66 4.79 -0.11
N ARG A 232 22.75 3.59 -0.66
CA ARG A 232 23.75 2.55 -0.28
C ARG A 232 23.74 2.31 1.22
N PRO A 233 22.66 1.79 1.79
CA PRO A 233 22.51 1.61 3.23
C PRO A 233 23.41 0.49 3.76
N ASP A 234 23.86 0.61 5.02
CA ASP A 234 24.51 -0.47 5.74
C ASP A 234 23.49 -1.49 6.26
N VAL A 235 22.26 -1.02 6.56
CA VAL A 235 21.16 -1.83 7.07
C VAL A 235 19.84 -1.32 6.48
N ALA A 236 18.95 -2.24 6.11
CA ALA A 236 17.59 -1.93 5.74
C ALA A 236 16.60 -2.78 6.57
N ILE A 237 15.52 -2.15 7.04
CA ILE A 237 14.36 -2.77 7.66
C ILE A 237 13.17 -2.45 6.78
N VAL A 238 12.68 -3.46 6.08
CA VAL A 238 11.53 -3.33 5.18
C VAL A 238 10.28 -3.75 5.93
N THR A 239 9.21 -2.99 5.78
CA THR A 239 7.91 -3.29 6.37
C THR A 239 6.90 -3.53 5.28
N ASP A 240 6.11 -4.58 5.45
CA ASP A 240 4.98 -4.86 4.58
C ASP A 240 3.83 -5.49 5.36
N VAL A 241 2.65 -5.56 4.75
CA VAL A 241 1.50 -6.23 5.35
C VAL A 241 1.58 -7.74 5.17
N CYS A 242 0.85 -8.48 6.00
CA CYS A 242 0.70 -9.92 5.85
C CYS A 242 -0.74 -10.35 6.14
N HIS A 243 -1.07 -11.56 5.75
CA HIS A 243 -2.42 -12.10 5.92
C HIS A 243 -2.68 -12.57 7.35
N ASP A 244 -3.90 -12.27 7.87
CA ASP A 244 -4.43 -12.97 9.04
C ASP A 244 -4.90 -14.37 8.61
N THR A 245 -4.18 -15.39 9.06
CA THR A 245 -4.48 -16.78 8.73
C THR A 245 -5.62 -17.38 9.57
N GLY A 246 -6.21 -16.59 10.46
CA GLY A 246 -7.49 -16.87 11.10
C GLY A 246 -8.70 -16.64 10.18
N THR A 247 -8.50 -16.02 9.02
CA THR A 247 -9.54 -15.83 8.00
C THR A 247 -10.09 -17.18 7.52
N PRO A 248 -11.42 -17.33 7.38
CA PRO A 248 -12.01 -18.56 6.88
C PRO A 248 -11.40 -19.00 5.55
N MET A 249 -11.26 -20.32 5.35
CA MET A 249 -10.71 -20.98 4.14
C MET A 249 -9.17 -20.89 3.98
N ILE A 250 -8.44 -20.20 4.86
CA ILE A 250 -6.97 -20.20 4.82
C ILE A 250 -6.42 -21.47 5.47
N ASN A 251 -5.52 -22.16 4.74
CA ASN A 251 -4.83 -23.33 5.24
C ASN A 251 -3.56 -22.95 5.99
N LYS A 252 -3.58 -23.03 7.32
CA LYS A 252 -2.46 -22.67 8.19
C LYS A 252 -1.20 -23.53 7.99
N ILE A 253 -1.33 -24.76 7.56
CA ILE A 253 -0.17 -25.63 7.25
C ILE A 253 0.63 -25.03 6.09
N LYS A 254 -0.05 -24.40 5.15
CA LYS A 254 0.58 -23.77 3.98
C LYS A 254 1.03 -22.35 4.22
N GLN A 255 0.27 -21.56 5.00
CA GLN A 255 0.43 -20.11 5.14
C GLN A 255 1.04 -19.67 6.47
N GLY A 256 1.24 -20.60 7.41
CA GLY A 256 1.65 -20.27 8.77
C GLY A 256 0.47 -19.91 9.68
N ASP A 257 0.75 -19.51 10.91
CA ASP A 257 -0.26 -19.09 11.89
C ASP A 257 0.03 -17.67 12.37
N THR A 258 -0.51 -16.70 11.67
CA THR A 258 -0.40 -15.25 11.97
C THR A 258 -1.77 -14.67 12.24
N LYS A 259 -1.85 -13.70 13.17
CA LYS A 259 -3.10 -13.14 13.63
C LYS A 259 -3.03 -11.61 13.73
N CYS A 260 -4.02 -10.94 13.18
CA CYS A 260 -4.18 -9.50 13.30
C CYS A 260 -4.28 -9.08 14.77
N GLY A 261 -3.58 -8.00 15.14
CA GLY A 261 -3.55 -7.49 16.51
C GLY A 261 -2.62 -8.23 17.49
N SER A 262 -1.93 -9.30 17.04
CA SER A 262 -0.99 -10.07 17.90
C SER A 262 0.47 -9.59 17.82
N GLY A 263 0.70 -8.40 17.29
CA GLY A 263 2.01 -7.79 17.09
C GLY A 263 2.57 -8.02 15.67
N PRO A 264 3.67 -7.34 15.33
CA PRO A 264 4.30 -7.49 14.01
C PRO A 264 4.76 -8.92 13.77
N VAL A 265 4.79 -9.31 12.50
CA VAL A 265 5.30 -10.62 12.07
C VAL A 265 6.77 -10.43 11.68
N LEU A 266 7.65 -11.15 12.35
CA LEU A 266 9.09 -11.19 12.07
C LEU A 266 9.38 -12.44 11.23
N THR A 267 9.79 -12.22 9.99
CA THR A 267 9.93 -13.28 9.00
C THR A 267 11.38 -13.76 8.91
N TYR A 268 11.58 -15.06 9.04
CA TYR A 268 12.84 -15.74 8.71
C TYR A 268 12.83 -16.14 7.24
N GLY A 269 13.91 -15.92 6.53
CA GLY A 269 14.03 -16.29 5.14
C GLY A 269 15.42 -16.04 4.55
N PRO A 270 15.72 -16.55 3.35
CA PRO A 270 17.04 -16.42 2.77
C PRO A 270 17.44 -14.99 2.44
N ALA A 271 16.47 -14.09 2.24
CA ALA A 271 16.72 -12.66 2.00
C ALA A 271 16.86 -11.84 3.30
N VAL A 272 16.58 -12.45 4.47
CA VAL A 272 16.59 -11.75 5.75
C VAL A 272 17.93 -11.91 6.44
N GLN A 273 18.48 -10.80 6.92
CA GLN A 273 19.72 -10.82 7.70
C GLN A 273 19.44 -11.26 9.14
N ASN A 274 19.76 -12.51 9.45
CA ASN A 274 19.37 -13.17 10.70
C ASN A 274 19.94 -12.49 11.97
N ASN A 275 21.16 -11.93 11.93
CA ASN A 275 21.71 -11.24 13.09
C ASN A 275 20.89 -9.96 13.42
N LEU A 276 20.47 -9.22 12.39
CA LEU A 276 19.59 -8.06 12.58
C LEU A 276 18.24 -8.49 13.12
N LEU A 277 17.66 -9.58 12.59
CA LEU A 277 16.39 -10.13 13.05
C LEU A 277 16.47 -10.49 14.55
N GLU A 278 17.54 -11.16 15.01
CA GLU A 278 17.72 -11.50 16.41
C GLU A 278 17.89 -10.25 17.31
N LEU A 279 18.53 -9.20 16.81
CA LEU A 279 18.60 -7.91 17.52
C LEU A 279 17.21 -7.29 17.69
N ILE A 280 16.37 -7.34 16.66
CA ILE A 280 14.98 -6.85 16.70
C ILE A 280 14.17 -7.67 17.71
N ILE A 281 14.29 -9.00 17.70
CA ILE A 281 13.62 -9.91 18.64
C ILE A 281 14.05 -9.58 20.07
N THR A 282 15.35 -9.48 20.31
CA THR A 282 15.89 -9.13 21.63
C THR A 282 15.35 -7.79 22.13
N ALA A 283 15.27 -6.80 21.25
CA ALA A 283 14.70 -5.50 21.58
C ALA A 283 13.21 -5.58 21.91
N ALA A 284 12.45 -6.38 21.15
CA ALA A 284 11.03 -6.60 21.40
C ALA A 284 10.79 -7.29 22.74
N GLU A 285 11.53 -8.36 23.05
CA GLU A 285 11.42 -9.10 24.30
C GLU A 285 11.78 -8.23 25.51
N LYS A 286 12.90 -7.50 25.44
CA LYS A 286 13.33 -6.55 26.49
C LYS A 286 12.27 -5.49 26.79
N ASN A 287 11.55 -5.03 25.78
CA ASN A 287 10.52 -4.00 25.91
C ASN A 287 9.10 -4.56 26.05
N LYS A 288 8.95 -5.89 26.14
CA LYS A 288 7.65 -6.59 26.23
C LYS A 288 6.71 -6.22 25.08
N ILE A 289 7.24 -6.07 23.89
CA ILE A 289 6.47 -5.84 22.65
C ILE A 289 6.09 -7.21 22.10
N PRO A 290 4.79 -7.52 21.97
CA PRO A 290 4.37 -8.78 21.37
C PRO A 290 4.77 -8.83 19.90
N PHE A 291 5.16 -9.99 19.41
CA PHE A 291 5.47 -10.24 18.00
C PHE A 291 5.17 -11.70 17.65
N GLN A 292 5.11 -11.97 16.36
CA GLN A 292 4.85 -13.29 15.80
C GLN A 292 6.05 -13.68 14.92
N ARG A 293 6.21 -14.97 14.64
CA ARG A 293 7.27 -15.49 13.77
C ARG A 293 6.67 -16.16 12.55
N ALA A 294 7.24 -15.89 11.39
CA ALA A 294 6.93 -16.57 10.14
C ALA A 294 8.22 -17.03 9.43
N ALA A 295 8.07 -17.89 8.45
CA ALA A 295 9.17 -18.32 7.60
C ALA A 295 8.78 -18.18 6.12
N ALA A 296 9.69 -17.66 5.30
CA ALA A 296 9.55 -17.56 3.85
C ALA A 296 10.67 -18.34 3.16
N SER A 297 10.34 -19.03 2.08
CA SER A 297 11.32 -19.81 1.28
C SER A 297 11.95 -19.00 0.16
N ARG A 298 11.42 -17.82 -0.13
CA ARG A 298 11.87 -16.90 -1.20
C ARG A 298 11.96 -15.49 -0.65
N ALA A 299 12.24 -14.53 -1.52
CA ALA A 299 12.13 -13.12 -1.15
C ALA A 299 10.70 -12.81 -0.66
N THR A 300 10.62 -12.01 0.37
CA THR A 300 9.40 -11.34 0.81
C THR A 300 9.32 -9.99 0.11
N GLY A 301 8.13 -9.56 -0.27
CA GLY A 301 7.89 -8.24 -0.82
C GLY A 301 8.22 -7.13 0.14
#